data_5ab8e1208a0037afafe742d402e9e801
#
_entry.id   5ab8e1208a0037afafe742d402e9e801
#
_cell.length_a   1.000
_cell.length_b   1.000
_cell.length_c   1.000
_cell.angle_alpha   90.00
_cell.angle_beta   90.00
_cell.angle_gamma   90.00
#
_symmetry.space_group_name_H-M   'P 1'
#
loop_
_entity.id
_entity.type
_entity.pdbx_description
1 polymer ?
#
loop_
_entity_poly.entity_id
_entity_poly.type
_entity_poly.pdbx_seq_one_letter_code
_entity_poly.pdbx_strand_id
1 'polypeptide(L)'
;MTLNGFYNTIGGDYGDVTKRLVSEEFASRMVVKFLKDGSFAALSSAMAARNIDEAFRAAHTLKGVAQNLGFTNLGKSAAELTEVLRVRTFSGSDELYEKVKSDYDFLIAALKEFAES
;
A
#
# COMPACT_ATOMS: atom_id res chain seq x y z
N MET A 1 7.61 11.96 -15.33
CA MET A 1 7.81 11.98 -13.88
C MET A 1 8.97 11.07 -13.52
N THR A 2 9.89 11.55 -12.68
CA THR A 2 11.02 10.73 -12.20
C THR A 2 10.56 9.89 -11.01
N LEU A 3 11.35 8.88 -10.65
CA LEU A 3 11.07 8.08 -9.47
C LEU A 3 11.04 8.96 -8.21
N ASN A 4 12.02 9.86 -8.06
CA ASN A 4 12.04 10.81 -6.95
C ASN A 4 10.79 11.69 -6.94
N GLY A 5 10.37 12.19 -8.10
CA GLY A 5 9.14 12.97 -8.22
C GLY A 5 7.90 12.18 -7.82
N PHE A 6 7.84 10.91 -8.19
CA PHE A 6 6.75 10.02 -7.76
C PHE A 6 6.70 9.92 -6.23
N TYR A 7 7.84 9.65 -5.58
CA TYR A 7 7.87 9.55 -4.12
C TYR A 7 7.53 10.88 -3.44
N ASN A 8 7.95 12.01 -4.01
CA ASN A 8 7.56 13.32 -3.48
C ASN A 8 6.05 13.52 -3.57
N THR A 9 5.42 13.07 -4.66
CA THR A 9 3.99 13.20 -4.86
C THR A 9 3.20 12.41 -3.82
N ILE A 10 3.64 11.20 -3.51
CA ILE A 10 2.90 10.32 -2.57
C ILE A 10 3.33 10.47 -1.12
N GLY A 11 4.29 11.36 -0.83
CA GLY A 11 4.81 11.51 0.53
C GLY A 11 5.58 10.29 1.01
N GLY A 12 6.26 9.59 0.09
CA GLY A 12 7.00 8.39 0.40
C GLY A 12 8.47 8.64 0.71
N ASP A 13 9.21 7.57 0.96
CA ASP A 13 10.62 7.62 1.36
C ASP A 13 11.54 7.11 0.26
N TYR A 14 11.87 8.01 -0.67
CA TYR A 14 12.75 7.71 -1.79
C TYR A 14 14.15 7.26 -1.33
N GLY A 15 14.71 7.95 -0.33
CA GLY A 15 16.04 7.63 0.17
C GLY A 15 16.14 6.23 0.75
N ASP A 16 15.13 5.84 1.53
CA ASP A 16 15.08 4.53 2.14
C ASP A 16 14.92 3.41 1.11
N VAL A 17 13.98 3.58 0.16
CA VAL A 17 13.71 2.55 -0.84
C VAL A 17 14.89 2.34 -1.78
N THR A 18 15.55 3.40 -2.19
CA THR A 18 16.71 3.27 -3.10
C THR A 18 17.90 2.62 -2.41
N LYS A 19 18.06 2.83 -1.10
CA LYS A 19 19.08 2.14 -0.32
C LYS A 19 18.83 0.65 -0.25
N ARG A 20 17.57 0.25 0.06
CA ARG A 20 17.23 -1.16 0.23
C ARG A 20 17.22 -1.92 -1.08
N LEU A 21 16.77 -1.28 -2.16
CA LEU A 21 16.60 -1.96 -3.45
C LEU A 21 17.80 -1.80 -4.38
N VAL A 22 18.95 -1.41 -3.83
CA VAL A 22 20.25 -1.39 -4.50
C VAL A 22 20.38 -0.31 -5.58
N SER A 23 19.43 -0.18 -6.49
CA SER A 23 19.52 0.79 -7.58
C SER A 23 18.16 1.43 -7.86
N GLU A 24 18.21 2.63 -8.42
CA GLU A 24 17.00 3.35 -8.85
C GLU A 24 16.25 2.58 -9.95
N GLU A 25 16.99 1.96 -10.85
CA GLU A 25 16.41 1.18 -11.94
C GLU A 25 15.63 -0.01 -11.42
N PHE A 26 16.21 -0.75 -10.48
CA PHE A 26 15.54 -1.90 -9.86
C PHE A 26 14.33 -1.43 -9.06
N ALA A 27 14.49 -0.34 -8.29
CA ALA A 27 13.38 0.23 -7.52
C ALA A 27 12.22 0.64 -8.43
N SER A 28 12.51 1.26 -9.58
CA SER A 28 11.46 1.64 -10.55
C SER A 28 10.67 0.44 -11.04
N ARG A 29 11.36 -0.67 -11.35
CA ARG A 29 10.68 -1.89 -11.78
C ARG A 29 9.79 -2.48 -10.68
N MET A 30 10.28 -2.50 -9.45
CA MET A 30 9.53 -3.05 -8.32
C MET A 30 8.31 -2.18 -8.01
N VAL A 31 8.45 -0.87 -8.08
CA VAL A 31 7.36 0.07 -7.85
C VAL A 31 6.26 -0.11 -8.90
N VAL A 32 6.63 -0.19 -10.18
CA VAL A 32 5.67 -0.39 -11.26
C VAL A 32 4.94 -1.72 -11.13
N LYS A 33 5.61 -2.77 -10.64
CA LYS A 33 4.98 -4.07 -10.39
C LYS A 33 3.83 -3.98 -9.40
N PHE A 34 3.82 -2.98 -8.53
CA PHE A 34 2.73 -2.81 -7.55
C PHE A 34 1.38 -2.60 -8.25
N LEU A 35 1.36 -2.13 -9.48
CA LEU A 35 0.11 -2.02 -10.24
C LEU A 35 -0.59 -3.38 -10.42
N LYS A 36 0.17 -4.46 -10.34
CA LYS A 36 -0.36 -5.84 -10.46
C LYS A 36 -0.48 -6.54 -9.11
N ASP A 37 -0.16 -5.85 -8.00
CA ASP A 37 -0.26 -6.43 -6.67
C ASP A 37 -1.73 -6.59 -6.30
N GLY A 38 -2.10 -7.78 -5.85
CA GLY A 38 -3.48 -8.12 -5.54
C GLY A 38 -3.88 -7.91 -4.09
N SER A 39 -3.00 -7.39 -3.25
CA SER A 39 -3.25 -7.29 -1.80
C SER A 39 -4.45 -6.41 -1.46
N PHE A 40 -4.57 -5.25 -2.11
CA PHE A 40 -5.70 -4.36 -1.84
C PHE A 40 -7.02 -4.98 -2.33
N ALA A 41 -7.02 -5.61 -3.51
CA ALA A 41 -8.22 -6.29 -4.03
C ALA A 41 -8.68 -7.40 -3.07
N ALA A 42 -7.73 -8.17 -2.53
CA ALA A 42 -8.02 -9.20 -1.55
C ALA A 42 -8.60 -8.60 -0.26
N LEU A 43 -8.05 -7.48 0.21
CA LEU A 43 -8.55 -6.77 1.37
C LEU A 43 -9.99 -6.28 1.14
N SER A 44 -10.22 -5.66 -0.02
CA SER A 44 -11.54 -5.14 -0.38
C SER A 44 -12.60 -6.25 -0.39
N SER A 45 -12.28 -7.38 -1.02
CA SER A 45 -13.18 -8.54 -1.07
C SER A 45 -13.47 -9.10 0.32
N ALA A 46 -12.44 -9.22 1.16
CA ALA A 46 -12.59 -9.77 2.51
C ALA A 46 -13.42 -8.85 3.41
N MET A 47 -13.22 -7.53 3.29
CA MET A 47 -14.02 -6.56 4.04
C MET A 47 -15.49 -6.60 3.62
N ALA A 48 -15.75 -6.66 2.32
CA ALA A 48 -17.13 -6.76 1.80
C ALA A 48 -17.82 -8.05 2.25
N ALA A 49 -17.08 -9.16 2.27
CA ALA A 49 -17.61 -10.46 2.69
C ALA A 49 -17.64 -10.64 4.21
N ARG A 50 -17.09 -9.69 4.95
CA ARG A 50 -16.93 -9.79 6.41
C ARG A 50 -16.18 -11.06 6.83
N ASN A 51 -15.16 -11.41 6.06
CA ASN A 51 -14.26 -12.53 6.39
C ASN A 51 -13.08 -11.99 7.17
N ILE A 52 -13.13 -12.11 8.50
CA ILE A 52 -12.18 -11.45 9.39
C ILE A 52 -10.74 -11.97 9.20
N ASP A 53 -10.57 -13.28 9.05
CA ASP A 53 -9.24 -13.85 8.90
C ASP A 53 -8.58 -13.44 7.59
N GLU A 54 -9.34 -13.44 6.50
CA GLU A 54 -8.83 -13.01 5.20
C GLU A 54 -8.58 -11.50 5.18
N ALA A 55 -9.44 -10.70 5.83
CA ALA A 55 -9.25 -9.26 5.93
C ALA A 55 -7.96 -8.94 6.69
N PHE A 56 -7.73 -9.60 7.82
CA PHE A 56 -6.49 -9.43 8.59
C PHE A 56 -5.27 -9.79 7.74
N ARG A 57 -5.31 -10.94 7.08
CA ARG A 57 -4.19 -11.42 6.27
C ARG A 57 -3.88 -10.45 5.13
N ALA A 58 -4.91 -9.98 4.42
CA ALA A 58 -4.74 -9.07 3.31
C ALA A 58 -4.19 -7.71 3.76
N ALA A 59 -4.71 -7.17 4.87
CA ALA A 59 -4.21 -5.90 5.43
C ALA A 59 -2.74 -6.03 5.84
N HIS A 60 -2.38 -7.13 6.49
CA HIS A 60 -1.01 -7.39 6.91
C HIS A 60 -0.06 -7.48 5.72
N THR A 61 -0.48 -8.19 4.66
CA THR A 61 0.32 -8.31 3.45
C THR A 61 0.50 -6.95 2.77
N LEU A 62 -0.58 -6.18 2.64
CA LEU A 62 -0.52 -4.85 2.04
C LEU A 62 0.41 -3.93 2.82
N LYS A 63 0.33 -3.97 4.15
CA LYS A 63 1.24 -3.20 5.01
C LYS A 63 2.70 -3.53 4.70
N GLY A 64 3.03 -4.82 4.63
CA GLY A 64 4.40 -5.27 4.39
C GLY A 64 4.93 -4.82 3.03
N VAL A 65 4.12 -4.98 1.98
CA VAL A 65 4.50 -4.56 0.63
C VAL A 65 4.70 -3.04 0.57
N ALA A 66 3.75 -2.28 1.13
CA ALA A 66 3.82 -0.82 1.11
C ALA A 66 5.06 -0.31 1.88
N GLN A 67 5.35 -0.87 3.05
CA GLN A 67 6.53 -0.49 3.82
C GLN A 67 7.82 -0.82 3.08
N ASN A 68 7.88 -1.98 2.44
CA ASN A 68 9.06 -2.39 1.68
C ASN A 68 9.33 -1.46 0.49
N LEU A 69 8.29 -0.95 -0.14
CA LEU A 69 8.41 -0.06 -1.29
C LEU A 69 8.49 1.43 -0.90
N GLY A 70 8.50 1.75 0.38
CA GLY A 70 8.60 3.13 0.84
C GLY A 70 7.32 3.94 0.61
N PHE A 71 6.18 3.28 0.52
CA PHE A 71 4.86 3.92 0.41
C PHE A 71 4.36 4.26 1.80
N THR A 72 4.90 5.34 2.37
CA THR A 72 4.74 5.67 3.78
C THR A 72 3.29 5.80 4.21
N ASN A 73 2.49 6.56 3.47
CA ASN A 73 1.10 6.81 3.86
C ASN A 73 0.25 5.53 3.81
N LEU A 74 0.37 4.77 2.73
CA LEU A 74 -0.36 3.51 2.60
C LEU A 74 0.09 2.50 3.64
N GLY A 75 1.40 2.39 3.87
CA GLY A 75 1.94 1.48 4.89
C GLY A 75 1.42 1.81 6.27
N LYS A 76 1.30 3.09 6.61
CA LYS A 76 0.80 3.54 7.89
C LYS A 76 -0.69 3.24 8.07
N SER A 77 -1.52 3.57 7.08
CA SER A 77 -2.96 3.30 7.18
C SER A 77 -3.25 1.80 7.16
N ALA A 78 -2.53 1.02 6.36
CA ALA A 78 -2.68 -0.43 6.36
C ALA A 78 -2.26 -1.05 7.70
N ALA A 79 -1.21 -0.49 8.35
CA ALA A 79 -0.78 -0.95 9.68
C ALA A 79 -1.85 -0.71 10.73
N GLU A 80 -2.47 0.48 10.72
CA GLU A 80 -3.56 0.80 11.64
C GLU A 80 -4.73 -0.17 11.48
N LEU A 81 -5.13 -0.44 10.26
CA LEU A 81 -6.21 -1.39 9.97
C LEU A 81 -5.83 -2.80 10.41
N THR A 82 -4.61 -3.21 10.16
CA THR A 82 -4.11 -4.53 10.55
C THR A 82 -4.26 -4.74 12.07
N GLU A 83 -3.92 -3.73 12.88
CA GLU A 83 -4.00 -3.87 14.33
C GLU A 83 -5.43 -4.01 14.83
N VAL A 84 -6.39 -3.31 14.24
CA VAL A 84 -7.80 -3.46 14.60
C VAL A 84 -8.30 -4.86 14.22
N LEU A 85 -7.96 -5.33 13.03
CA LEU A 85 -8.39 -6.66 12.57
C LEU A 85 -7.69 -7.80 13.32
N ARG A 86 -6.53 -7.54 13.92
CA ARG A 86 -5.76 -8.53 14.65
C ARG A 86 -6.56 -9.13 15.81
N VAL A 87 -7.39 -8.34 16.46
CA VAL A 87 -8.22 -8.80 17.58
C VAL A 87 -9.55 -9.42 17.13
N ARG A 88 -9.66 -9.73 15.87
CA ARG A 88 -10.79 -10.44 15.26
C ARG A 88 -12.13 -9.71 15.42
N THR A 89 -12.12 -8.39 15.20
CA THR A 89 -13.33 -7.59 15.22
C THR A 89 -13.34 -6.63 14.04
N PHE A 90 -14.53 -6.32 13.52
CA PHE A 90 -14.71 -5.26 12.53
C PHE A 90 -15.06 -3.92 13.18
N SER A 91 -15.18 -3.88 14.51
CA SER A 91 -15.49 -2.64 15.22
C SER A 91 -14.41 -1.59 14.96
N GLY A 92 -14.81 -0.46 14.37
CA GLY A 92 -13.88 0.63 14.04
C GLY A 92 -13.05 0.40 12.78
N SER A 93 -13.23 -0.74 12.09
CA SER A 93 -12.41 -1.07 10.92
C SER A 93 -12.87 -0.37 9.65
N ASP A 94 -14.15 -0.05 9.51
CA ASP A 94 -14.67 0.51 8.26
C ASP A 94 -14.05 1.88 7.95
N GLU A 95 -13.91 2.74 8.96
CA GLU A 95 -13.28 4.05 8.77
C GLU A 95 -11.81 3.93 8.41
N LEU A 96 -11.10 2.99 9.05
CA LEU A 96 -9.70 2.73 8.75
C LEU A 96 -9.54 2.13 7.35
N TYR A 97 -10.45 1.27 6.94
CA TYR A 97 -10.45 0.73 5.59
C TYR A 97 -10.63 1.85 4.55
N GLU A 98 -11.55 2.78 4.80
CA GLU A 98 -11.76 3.91 3.87
C GLU A 98 -10.48 4.76 3.75
N LYS A 99 -9.73 4.90 4.83
CA LYS A 99 -8.46 5.61 4.78
C LYS A 99 -7.42 4.85 3.94
N VAL A 100 -7.34 3.53 4.11
CA VAL A 100 -6.48 2.68 3.29
C VAL A 100 -6.84 2.83 1.81
N LYS A 101 -8.13 2.79 1.51
CA LYS A 101 -8.63 2.94 0.15
C LYS A 101 -8.25 4.28 -0.45
N SER A 102 -8.40 5.36 0.32
CA SER A 102 -8.04 6.70 -0.13
C SER A 102 -6.54 6.79 -0.43
N ASP A 103 -5.70 6.29 0.48
CA ASP A 103 -4.25 6.29 0.29
C ASP A 103 -3.86 5.42 -0.92
N TYR A 104 -4.51 4.27 -1.07
CA TYR A 104 -4.28 3.37 -2.19
C TYR A 104 -4.65 4.02 -3.52
N ASP A 105 -5.84 4.60 -3.61
CA ASP A 105 -6.32 5.23 -4.85
C ASP A 105 -5.41 6.39 -5.26
N PHE A 106 -4.96 7.20 -4.31
CA PHE A 106 -4.04 8.29 -4.59
C PHE A 106 -2.71 7.76 -5.11
N LEU A 107 -2.18 6.74 -4.45
CA LEU A 107 -0.93 6.09 -4.85
C LEU A 107 -1.03 5.51 -6.27
N ILE A 108 -2.09 4.80 -6.55
CA ILE A 108 -2.27 4.14 -7.86
C ILE A 108 -2.36 5.19 -8.98
N ALA A 109 -3.05 6.31 -8.74
CA ALA A 109 -3.12 7.37 -9.75
C ALA A 109 -1.74 7.93 -10.07
N ALA A 110 -0.94 8.21 -9.03
CA ALA A 110 0.42 8.72 -9.21
C ALA A 110 1.32 7.66 -9.86
N LEU A 111 1.14 6.39 -9.49
CA LEU A 111 1.95 5.30 -10.02
C LEU A 111 1.66 5.06 -11.51
N LYS A 112 0.41 5.16 -11.93
CA LYS A 112 0.05 5.06 -13.35
C LYS A 112 0.71 6.18 -14.14
N GLU A 113 0.70 7.39 -13.62
CA GLU A 113 1.36 8.52 -14.25
C GLU A 113 2.87 8.27 -14.39
N PHE A 114 3.50 7.78 -13.34
CA PHE A 114 4.93 7.44 -13.37
C PHE A 114 5.23 6.34 -14.39
N ALA A 115 4.41 5.29 -14.43
CA ALA A 115 4.61 4.16 -15.34
C ALA A 115 4.47 4.55 -16.80
N GLU A 116 3.68 5.58 -17.10
CA GLU A 116 3.46 6.07 -18.47
C GLU A 116 4.51 7.10 -18.91
N SER A 117 5.37 7.51 -18.01
CA SER A 117 6.41 8.51 -18.33
C SER A 117 7.58 7.90 -19.15
#